data_6c5b8aa22a307e208bcc688c821a9d8c
#
_entry.id   6c5b8aa22a307e208bcc688c821a9d8c
#
_cell.length_a   1.000
_cell.length_b   1.000
_cell.length_c   1.000
_cell.angle_alpha   90.00
_cell.angle_beta   90.00
_cell.angle_gamma   90.00
#
_symmetry.space_group_name_H-M   'P 1'
#
loop_
_entity.id
_entity.type
_entity.pdbx_description
1 polymer ?
#
loop_
_entity_poly.entity_id
_entity_poly.type
_entity_poly.pdbx_seq_one_letter_code
_entity_poly.pdbx_strand_id
1 'polypeptide(L)'
;MKVLITTDLYATNTNGVVTSVRNLMDELIRKGHDVRILTVSEKLKSHVEGNVYYIKSLPLGVVYPDVRMPISYHHRYFQELIDWKPDVIHSQCEYFSYHFASYISKKTGAPIVHTYHTLYEQYVTYVLPSQRLGSYMVAK
;
A
#
# COMPACT_ATOMS: atom_id res chain seq x y z
N MET A 1 4.91 8.92 17.54
CA MET A 1 4.37 7.59 17.16
C MET A 1 5.17 7.04 15.99
N LYS A 2 5.23 5.72 15.89
CA LYS A 2 5.77 4.99 14.74
C LYS A 2 4.63 4.68 13.77
N VAL A 3 4.67 5.29 12.59
CA VAL A 3 3.62 5.16 11.57
C VAL A 3 4.18 4.40 10.37
N LEU A 4 3.61 3.24 10.05
CA LEU A 4 3.89 2.51 8.83
C LEU A 4 2.84 2.85 7.77
N ILE A 5 3.26 3.38 6.63
CA ILE A 5 2.39 3.59 5.48
C ILE A 5 2.62 2.46 4.49
N THR A 6 1.56 1.81 4.02
CA THR A 6 1.63 0.82 2.95
C THR A 6 0.91 1.32 1.70
N THR A 7 1.55 1.19 0.54
CA THR A 7 1.01 1.64 -0.74
C THR A 7 1.50 0.77 -1.89
N ASP A 8 0.67 0.55 -2.91
CA ASP A 8 1.08 -0.18 -4.13
C ASP A 8 1.87 0.69 -5.10
N LEU A 9 1.78 2.01 -4.95
CA LEU A 9 2.43 2.98 -5.82
C LEU A 9 3.23 3.98 -4.99
N TYR A 10 4.54 3.98 -5.19
CA TYR A 10 5.44 5.00 -4.64
C TYR A 10 6.61 5.24 -5.62
N ALA A 11 6.32 5.15 -6.91
CA ALA A 11 7.29 5.29 -7.96
C ALA A 11 7.49 6.75 -8.40
N THR A 12 8.35 6.93 -9.40
CA THR A 12 8.69 8.21 -10.00
C THR A 12 7.53 8.91 -10.71
N ASN A 13 6.48 8.16 -11.07
CA ASN A 13 5.29 8.72 -11.71
C ASN A 13 4.39 9.41 -10.69
N THR A 14 4.16 10.69 -10.91
CA THR A 14 3.30 11.52 -10.05
C THR A 14 1.84 11.25 -10.39
N ASN A 15 1.13 10.54 -9.51
CA ASN A 15 -0.32 10.44 -9.54
C ASN A 15 -0.91 10.94 -8.20
N GLY A 16 -2.23 11.05 -8.12
CA GLY A 16 -2.90 11.57 -6.93
C GLY A 16 -2.60 10.77 -5.65
N VAL A 17 -2.49 9.44 -5.74
CA VAL A 17 -2.17 8.57 -4.60
C VAL A 17 -0.74 8.81 -4.11
N VAL A 18 0.24 8.82 -5.01
CA VAL A 18 1.66 9.09 -4.66
C VAL A 18 1.82 10.47 -4.04
N THR A 19 1.15 11.47 -4.58
CA THR A 19 1.16 12.84 -4.02
C THR A 19 0.56 12.86 -2.62
N SER A 20 -0.57 12.20 -2.42
CA SER A 20 -1.23 12.08 -1.11
C SER A 20 -0.34 11.39 -0.08
N VAL A 21 0.30 10.28 -0.44
CA VAL A 21 1.22 9.53 0.43
C VAL A 21 2.43 10.38 0.82
N ARG A 22 3.03 11.10 -0.13
CA ARG A 22 4.17 11.99 0.13
C ARG A 22 3.80 13.12 1.08
N ASN A 23 2.69 13.81 0.81
CA ASN A 23 2.20 14.88 1.68
C ASN A 23 1.90 14.39 3.09
N LEU A 24 1.28 13.21 3.21
CA LEU A 24 1.01 12.59 4.52
C LEU A 24 2.32 12.27 5.26
N MET A 25 3.28 11.66 4.59
CA MET A 25 4.60 11.35 5.16
C MET A 25 5.30 12.61 5.66
N ASP A 26 5.40 13.64 4.80
CA ASP A 26 6.08 14.88 5.13
C ASP A 26 5.44 15.59 6.32
N GLU A 27 4.10 15.62 6.37
CA GLU A 27 3.37 16.23 7.47
C GLU A 27 3.53 15.45 8.79
N LEU A 28 3.51 14.12 8.75
CA LEU A 28 3.74 13.29 9.92
C LEU A 28 5.17 13.45 10.46
N ILE A 29 6.18 13.50 9.58
CA ILE A 29 7.57 13.74 9.95
C ILE A 29 7.71 15.15 10.56
N ARG A 30 7.08 16.18 9.96
CA ARG A 30 7.08 17.55 10.47
C ARG A 30 6.48 17.63 11.89
N LYS A 31 5.51 16.78 12.19
CA LYS A 31 4.91 16.65 13.53
C LYS A 31 5.71 15.79 14.52
N GLY A 32 6.89 15.30 14.12
CA GLY A 32 7.80 14.55 14.99
C GLY A 32 7.50 13.05 15.07
N HIS A 33 6.75 12.49 14.12
CA HIS A 33 6.50 11.05 14.05
C HIS A 33 7.64 10.33 13.31
N ASP A 34 7.93 9.09 13.71
CA ASP A 34 8.83 8.18 12.98
C ASP A 34 8.01 7.44 11.91
N VAL A 35 8.25 7.77 10.65
CA VAL A 35 7.45 7.27 9.52
C VAL A 35 8.28 6.38 8.63
N ARG A 36 7.75 5.19 8.30
CA ARG A 36 8.31 4.29 7.28
C ARG A 36 7.24 3.97 6.23
N ILE A 37 7.69 3.74 5.00
CA ILE A 37 6.82 3.35 3.88
C ILE A 37 7.21 1.96 3.42
N LEU A 38 6.22 1.11 3.16
CA LEU A 38 6.37 -0.20 2.54
C LEU A 38 5.60 -0.22 1.23
N THR A 39 6.31 -0.50 0.14
CA THR A 39 5.73 -0.50 -1.21
C THR A 39 6.34 -1.61 -2.07
N VAL A 40 5.84 -1.78 -3.28
CA VAL A 40 6.41 -2.69 -4.26
C VAL A 40 7.49 -2.00 -5.09
N SER A 41 8.52 -2.77 -5.46
CA SER A 41 9.65 -2.29 -6.26
C SER A 41 9.35 -2.41 -7.75
N GLU A 42 9.66 -1.39 -8.52
CA GLU A 42 9.73 -1.46 -9.99
C GLU A 42 11.00 -2.16 -10.48
N LYS A 43 12.04 -2.18 -9.63
CA LYS A 43 13.29 -2.88 -9.91
C LYS A 43 13.13 -4.39 -9.63
N LEU A 44 13.93 -5.22 -10.30
CA LEU A 44 13.92 -6.68 -10.09
C LEU A 44 14.58 -7.11 -8.76
N LYS A 45 14.66 -6.22 -7.79
CA LYS A 45 15.20 -6.49 -6.44
C LYS A 45 14.48 -5.68 -5.37
N SER A 46 14.44 -6.21 -4.16
CA SER A 46 14.06 -5.46 -2.97
C SER A 46 15.20 -4.55 -2.52
N HIS A 47 14.88 -3.34 -2.09
CA HIS A 47 15.85 -2.36 -1.62
C HIS A 47 15.20 -1.37 -0.66
N VAL A 48 16.01 -0.59 0.04
CA VAL A 48 15.57 0.50 0.94
C VAL A 48 16.22 1.79 0.46
N GLU A 49 15.42 2.84 0.38
CA GLU A 49 15.86 4.21 0.11
C GLU A 49 15.33 5.11 1.23
N GLY A 50 16.22 5.59 2.11
CA GLY A 50 15.80 6.35 3.30
C GLY A 50 14.88 5.53 4.20
N ASN A 51 13.66 6.01 4.39
CA ASN A 51 12.61 5.35 5.18
C ASN A 51 11.61 4.56 4.32
N VAL A 52 11.91 4.33 3.04
CA VAL A 52 11.04 3.63 2.09
C VAL A 52 11.60 2.24 1.80
N TYR A 53 10.81 1.22 2.05
CA TYR A 53 11.09 -0.20 1.83
C TYR A 53 10.39 -0.66 0.56
N TYR A 54 11.15 -1.09 -0.42
CA TYR A 54 10.67 -1.58 -1.71
C TYR A 54 10.79 -3.09 -1.78
N ILE A 55 9.67 -3.78 -1.96
CA ILE A 55 9.63 -5.25 -2.09
C ILE A 55 9.63 -5.64 -3.56
N LYS A 56 10.53 -6.58 -3.91
CA LYS A 56 10.62 -7.14 -5.26
C LYS A 56 9.27 -7.61 -5.75
N SER A 57 8.89 -7.18 -6.94
CA SER A 57 7.61 -7.49 -7.57
C SER A 57 7.73 -7.75 -9.06
N LEU A 58 6.73 -8.42 -9.62
CA LEU A 58 6.57 -8.63 -11.05
C LEU A 58 5.40 -7.80 -11.57
N PRO A 59 5.50 -7.22 -12.78
CA PRO A 59 4.38 -6.52 -13.39
C PRO A 59 3.27 -7.52 -13.75
N LEU A 60 2.03 -7.18 -13.42
CA LEU A 60 0.82 -7.89 -13.86
C LEU A 60 0.19 -7.24 -15.11
N GLY A 61 1.00 -6.63 -15.93
CA GLY A 61 0.64 -5.70 -17.01
C GLY A 61 -0.30 -6.21 -18.11
N VAL A 62 -0.73 -7.48 -18.08
CA VAL A 62 -1.74 -8.01 -19.02
C VAL A 62 -3.16 -7.67 -18.57
N VAL A 63 -3.40 -7.46 -17.29
CA VAL A 63 -4.74 -7.20 -16.72
C VAL A 63 -4.90 -5.76 -16.26
N TYR A 64 -3.84 -5.18 -15.65
CA TYR A 64 -3.81 -3.77 -15.19
C TYR A 64 -2.41 -3.20 -15.36
N PRO A 65 -2.24 -2.05 -16.08
CA PRO A 65 -0.93 -1.52 -16.44
C PRO A 65 0.00 -1.20 -15.26
N ASP A 66 -0.53 -0.80 -14.12
CA ASP A 66 0.26 -0.30 -12.98
C ASP A 66 0.26 -1.25 -11.77
N VAL A 67 -0.40 -2.42 -11.87
CA VAL A 67 -0.45 -3.39 -10.78
C VAL A 67 0.76 -4.31 -10.82
N ARG A 68 1.45 -4.42 -9.67
CA ARG A 68 2.63 -5.26 -9.51
C ARG A 68 2.40 -6.25 -8.37
N MET A 69 2.74 -7.52 -8.59
CA MET A 69 2.59 -8.58 -7.60
C MET A 69 3.93 -8.81 -6.87
N PRO A 70 3.96 -8.74 -5.54
CA PRO A 70 5.15 -9.09 -4.78
C PRO A 70 5.45 -10.59 -4.89
N ILE A 71 6.74 -10.94 -4.95
CA ILE A 71 7.15 -12.34 -5.13
C ILE A 71 7.11 -13.10 -3.80
N SER A 72 7.35 -12.43 -2.68
CA SER A 72 7.43 -13.08 -1.37
C SER A 72 7.11 -12.12 -0.23
N TYR A 73 6.39 -12.65 0.76
CA TYR A 73 6.15 -11.99 2.06
C TYR A 73 7.22 -12.38 3.10
N HIS A 74 8.16 -13.25 2.78
CA HIS A 74 9.20 -13.74 3.70
C HIS A 74 10.52 -12.96 3.56
N HIS A 75 10.48 -11.74 3.03
CA HIS A 75 11.67 -10.90 2.91
C HIS A 75 12.05 -10.30 4.28
N ARG A 76 13.37 -10.16 4.55
CA ARG A 76 13.90 -9.59 5.79
C ARG A 76 13.30 -8.23 6.18
N TYR A 77 12.88 -7.43 5.21
CA TYR A 77 12.29 -6.12 5.46
C TYR A 77 10.94 -6.19 6.19
N PHE A 78 10.18 -7.25 5.99
CA PHE A 78 8.98 -7.48 6.81
C PHE A 78 9.35 -7.70 8.27
N GLN A 79 10.40 -8.50 8.53
CA GLN A 79 10.86 -8.74 9.89
C GLN A 79 11.42 -7.46 10.53
N GLU A 80 12.19 -6.66 9.79
CA GLU A 80 12.67 -5.36 10.26
C GLU A 80 11.53 -4.42 10.66
N LEU A 81 10.44 -4.38 9.88
CA LEU A 81 9.27 -3.55 10.18
C LEU A 81 8.45 -4.11 11.36
N ILE A 82 8.36 -5.43 11.49
CA ILE A 82 7.74 -6.09 12.64
C ILE A 82 8.52 -5.79 13.93
N ASP A 83 9.84 -5.92 13.90
CA ASP A 83 10.72 -5.64 15.04
C ASP A 83 10.76 -4.16 15.40
N TRP A 84 10.57 -3.28 14.41
CA TRP A 84 10.41 -1.85 14.64
C TRP A 84 9.12 -1.51 15.41
N LYS A 85 8.09 -2.38 15.36
CA LYS A 85 6.80 -2.26 16.08
C LYS A 85 6.09 -0.94 15.78
N PRO A 86 5.42 -0.82 14.64
CA PRO A 86 4.60 0.36 14.36
C PRO A 86 3.47 0.49 15.38
N ASP A 87 3.14 1.72 15.76
CA ASP A 87 1.99 2.03 16.60
C ASP A 87 0.68 2.00 15.80
N VAL A 88 0.77 2.33 14.52
CA VAL A 88 -0.35 2.32 13.57
C VAL A 88 0.16 2.01 12.16
N ILE A 89 -0.65 1.32 11.37
CA ILE A 89 -0.41 1.03 9.97
C ILE A 89 -1.45 1.77 9.15
N HIS A 90 -1.01 2.65 8.24
CA HIS A 90 -1.89 3.40 7.35
C HIS A 90 -1.82 2.82 5.93
N SER A 91 -2.82 2.04 5.55
CA SER A 91 -2.93 1.48 4.21
C SER A 91 -3.57 2.49 3.25
N GLN A 92 -2.93 2.69 2.08
CA GLN A 92 -3.32 3.67 1.08
C GLN A 92 -3.91 3.04 -0.20
N CYS A 93 -3.81 1.72 -0.34
CA CYS A 93 -4.32 0.99 -1.50
C CYS A 93 -4.91 -0.35 -1.05
N GLU A 94 -5.82 -0.89 -1.86
CA GLU A 94 -6.63 -2.08 -1.56
C GLU A 94 -5.98 -3.40 -2.00
N TYR A 95 -4.94 -3.33 -2.84
CA TYR A 95 -4.30 -4.50 -3.43
C TYR A 95 -3.25 -5.14 -2.51
N PHE A 96 -2.04 -5.38 -3.01
CA PHE A 96 -1.00 -6.09 -2.28
C PHE A 96 -0.49 -5.34 -1.05
N SER A 97 -0.49 -4.02 -1.06
CA SER A 97 -0.09 -3.22 0.10
C SER A 97 -1.03 -3.38 1.28
N TYR A 98 -2.32 -3.65 1.06
CA TYR A 98 -3.25 -4.01 2.14
C TYR A 98 -2.91 -5.37 2.75
N HIS A 99 -2.48 -6.33 1.94
CA HIS A 99 -1.99 -7.62 2.45
C HIS A 99 -0.72 -7.45 3.28
N PHE A 100 0.18 -6.54 2.89
CA PHE A 100 1.35 -6.18 3.71
C PHE A 100 0.93 -5.61 5.07
N ALA A 101 0.01 -4.65 5.06
CA ALA A 101 -0.54 -4.07 6.28
C ALA A 101 -1.15 -5.13 7.18
N SER A 102 -1.99 -6.00 6.63
CA SER A 102 -2.64 -7.10 7.34
C SER A 102 -1.64 -8.09 7.94
N TYR A 103 -0.60 -8.46 7.18
CA TYR A 103 0.44 -9.37 7.65
C TYR A 103 1.20 -8.78 8.84
N ILE A 104 1.65 -7.51 8.75
CA ILE A 104 2.39 -6.84 9.82
C ILE A 104 1.49 -6.60 11.03
N SER A 105 0.25 -6.18 10.83
CA SER A 105 -0.75 -6.00 11.90
C SER A 105 -0.96 -7.28 12.71
N LYS A 106 -1.12 -8.43 12.05
CA LYS A 106 -1.26 -9.74 12.74
C LYS A 106 -0.05 -10.10 13.59
N LYS A 107 1.15 -9.66 13.20
CA LYS A 107 2.40 -9.95 13.93
C LYS A 107 2.69 -8.96 15.06
N THR A 108 2.25 -7.72 14.93
CA THR A 108 2.58 -6.63 15.87
C THR A 108 1.42 -6.24 16.77
N GLY A 109 0.18 -6.53 16.38
CA GLY A 109 -1.04 -6.02 17.03
C GLY A 109 -1.37 -4.57 16.64
N ALA A 110 -0.60 -3.92 15.75
CA ALA A 110 -0.86 -2.55 15.34
C ALA A 110 -2.18 -2.42 14.58
N PRO A 111 -3.03 -1.44 14.91
CA PRO A 111 -4.28 -1.20 14.19
C PRO A 111 -4.01 -0.71 12.76
N ILE A 112 -4.92 -1.03 11.85
CA ILE A 112 -4.90 -0.55 10.47
C ILE A 112 -5.89 0.58 10.31
N VAL A 113 -5.43 1.70 9.77
CA VAL A 113 -6.26 2.77 9.19
C VAL A 113 -6.17 2.66 7.69
N HIS A 114 -7.28 2.72 6.99
CA HIS A 114 -7.31 2.61 5.53
C HIS A 114 -7.87 3.87 4.89
N THR A 115 -7.17 4.41 3.88
CA THR A 115 -7.66 5.48 3.02
C THR A 115 -8.13 4.92 1.70
N TYR A 116 -9.38 5.16 1.38
CA TYR A 116 -10.02 4.76 0.14
C TYR A 116 -9.86 5.88 -0.90
N HIS A 117 -8.99 5.67 -1.89
CA HIS A 117 -8.74 6.68 -2.93
C HIS A 117 -9.68 6.58 -4.13
N THR A 118 -10.32 5.42 -4.33
CA THR A 118 -11.14 5.15 -5.51
C THR A 118 -12.49 4.59 -5.12
N LEU A 119 -13.56 5.26 -5.49
CA LEU A 119 -14.93 4.77 -5.35
C LEU A 119 -15.21 3.73 -6.46
N TYR A 120 -14.72 2.49 -6.26
CA TYR A 120 -14.88 1.39 -7.24
C TYR A 120 -16.34 1.13 -7.62
N GLU A 121 -17.28 1.34 -6.72
CA GLU A 121 -18.71 1.21 -7.00
C GLU A 121 -19.15 2.08 -8.18
N GLN A 122 -18.59 3.28 -8.32
CA GLN A 122 -18.89 4.16 -9.46
C GLN A 122 -18.20 3.69 -10.75
N TYR A 123 -16.99 3.14 -10.67
CA TYR A 123 -16.27 2.65 -11.84
C TYR A 123 -16.85 1.36 -12.40
N VAL A 124 -17.32 0.46 -11.55
CA VAL A 124 -17.95 -0.80 -11.97
C VAL A 124 -19.26 -0.54 -12.72
N THR A 125 -19.95 0.56 -12.43
CA THR A 125 -21.19 0.94 -13.17
C THR A 125 -20.94 1.32 -14.63
N TYR A 126 -19.72 1.76 -14.99
CA TYR A 126 -19.35 2.01 -16.38
C TYR A 126 -19.06 0.75 -17.18
N VAL A 127 -18.73 -0.34 -16.51
CA VAL A 127 -18.33 -1.61 -17.15
C VAL A 127 -19.50 -2.60 -17.16
N LEU A 128 -20.39 -2.54 -16.19
CA LEU A 128 -21.53 -3.45 -16.05
C LEU A 128 -22.86 -2.72 -16.28
N PRO A 129 -23.76 -3.28 -17.08
CA PRO A 129 -25.03 -2.64 -17.42
C PRO A 129 -26.02 -2.55 -16.24
N SER A 130 -25.69 -3.10 -15.07
CA SER A 130 -26.53 -3.09 -13.87
C SER A 130 -25.76 -2.61 -12.66
N GLN A 131 -26.15 -1.46 -12.10
CA GLN A 131 -25.58 -0.91 -10.87
C GLN A 131 -25.65 -1.88 -9.67
N ARG A 132 -26.74 -2.68 -9.58
CA ARG A 132 -26.94 -3.66 -8.51
C ARG A 132 -25.91 -4.80 -8.55
N LEU A 133 -25.53 -5.23 -9.75
CA LEU A 133 -24.52 -6.27 -9.93
C LEU A 133 -23.12 -5.75 -9.63
N GLY A 134 -22.83 -4.51 -10.01
CA GLY A 134 -21.55 -3.85 -9.74
C GLY A 134 -21.28 -3.67 -8.26
N SER A 135 -22.23 -3.13 -7.53
CA SER A 135 -22.13 -2.94 -6.07
C SER A 135 -21.94 -4.26 -5.32
N TYR A 136 -22.60 -5.33 -5.77
CA TYR A 136 -22.48 -6.67 -5.17
C TYR A 136 -21.07 -7.26 -5.39
N MET A 137 -20.44 -7.01 -6.52
CA MET A 137 -19.08 -7.49 -6.81
C MET A 137 -18.00 -6.76 -6.01
N VAL A 138 -18.22 -5.47 -5.69
CA VAL A 138 -17.29 -4.66 -4.90
C VAL A 138 -17.41 -4.93 -3.40
N ALA A 139 -18.60 -5.31 -2.92
CA ALA A 139 -18.88 -5.58 -1.50
C ALA A 139 -18.38 -6.95 -0.99
N LYS A 140 -17.85 -7.82 -1.86
CA LYS A 140 -17.21 -9.09 -1.51
C LYS A 140 -15.70 -9.02 -1.59
#